data_940506bf9c0e18adf03ee38e482a75cb
#
_entry.id   940506bf9c0e18adf03ee38e482a75cb
#
_cell.length_a   1.000
_cell.length_b   1.000
_cell.length_c   1.000
_cell.angle_alpha   90.00
_cell.angle_beta   90.00
_cell.angle_gamma   90.00
#
_symmetry.space_group_name_H-M   'P 1'
#
loop_
_entity.id
_entity.type
_entity.pdbx_description
1 polymer ?
#
loop_
_entity_poly.entity_id
_entity_poly.type
_entity_poly.pdbx_seq_one_letter_code
_entity_poly.pdbx_strand_id
1 'polypeptide(L)' 'EYNKQLIDYGFQASITSSHIQGLAADIEVKNSENRFRIIGALVSVGIYRIGIGKDFIHCDIDENKKPNLIWTYY' A
#
# COMPACT_ATOMS: atom_id res chain seq x y z
N GLU A 1 10.03 8.50 6.19
CA GLU A 1 8.61 8.68 6.28
C GLU A 1 7.91 7.87 5.25
N TYR A 2 6.85 7.23 5.65
CA TYR A 2 6.15 6.32 4.78
C TYR A 2 5.65 7.00 3.52
N ASN A 3 4.96 8.13 3.69
CA ASN A 3 4.35 8.78 2.55
C ASN A 3 5.39 9.27 1.57
N LYS A 4 6.47 9.79 2.09
CA LYS A 4 7.53 10.29 1.23
C LYS A 4 8.16 9.17 0.45
N GLN A 5 8.39 8.02 1.07
CA GLN A 5 8.98 6.90 0.36
C GLN A 5 8.09 6.35 -0.71
N LEU A 6 6.78 6.28 -0.46
CA LEU A 6 5.83 5.82 -1.46
C LEU A 6 5.83 6.75 -2.67
N ILE A 7 5.90 8.05 -2.43
CA ILE A 7 5.97 9.03 -3.50
C ILE A 7 7.29 8.91 -4.25
N ASP A 8 8.37 8.67 -3.55
CA ASP A 8 9.69 8.57 -4.17
C ASP A 8 9.81 7.40 -5.14
N TYR A 9 8.95 6.40 -5.02
CA TYR A 9 8.91 5.32 -5.97
C TYR A 9 8.11 5.66 -7.23
N GLY A 10 7.65 6.88 -7.34
CA GLY A 10 6.95 7.32 -8.52
C GLY A 10 5.50 6.89 -8.58
N PHE A 11 4.94 6.48 -7.48
CA PHE A 11 3.56 6.05 -7.42
C PHE A 11 2.73 7.08 -6.68
N GLN A 12 1.59 7.40 -7.27
CA GLN A 12 0.66 8.32 -6.63
C GLN A 12 -0.33 7.52 -5.81
N ALA A 13 -0.38 7.81 -4.54
CA ALA A 13 -1.36 7.20 -3.67
C ALA A 13 -2.71 7.86 -3.91
N SER A 14 -3.73 7.03 -4.11
CA SER A 14 -5.09 7.54 -4.19
C SER A 14 -5.58 7.85 -2.79
N ILE A 15 -6.04 9.07 -2.58
CA ILE A 15 -6.52 9.48 -1.28
C ILE A 15 -8.01 9.22 -1.22
N THR A 16 -8.43 8.32 -0.36
CA THR A 16 -9.83 8.02 -0.12
C THR A 16 -10.21 8.53 1.25
N SER A 17 -11.47 8.31 1.63
CA SER A 17 -11.93 8.77 2.93
C SER A 17 -11.15 8.15 4.08
N SER A 18 -10.73 6.91 3.96
CA SER A 18 -9.93 6.28 5.00
C SER A 18 -8.52 6.84 5.04
N HIS A 19 -8.10 7.50 3.98
CA HIS A 19 -6.76 8.07 3.90
C HIS A 19 -6.69 9.47 4.49
N ILE A 20 -7.81 10.07 4.81
CA ILE A 20 -7.83 11.40 5.39
C ILE A 20 -6.99 11.45 6.66
N GLN A 21 -6.92 10.35 7.37
CA GLN A 21 -6.13 10.25 8.59
C GLN A 21 -4.67 9.90 8.32
N GLY A 22 -4.29 9.74 7.05
CA GLY A 22 -2.93 9.39 6.72
C GLY A 22 -2.56 7.94 7.05
N LEU A 23 -3.55 7.07 7.24
CA LEU A 23 -3.31 5.70 7.64
C LEU A 23 -3.31 4.71 6.50
N ALA A 24 -3.80 5.09 5.33
CA ALA A 24 -3.97 4.14 4.23
C ALA A 24 -3.77 4.81 2.88
N ALA A 25 -3.43 4.01 1.90
CA ALA A 25 -3.27 4.49 0.52
C ALA A 25 -3.53 3.35 -0.45
N ASP A 26 -4.03 3.69 -1.63
CA ASP A 26 -4.13 2.76 -2.75
C ASP A 26 -3.15 3.21 -3.81
N ILE A 27 -2.35 2.29 -4.32
CA ILE A 27 -1.29 2.57 -5.27
C ILE A 27 -1.62 1.84 -6.56
N GLU A 28 -1.71 2.57 -7.66
CA GLU A 28 -1.99 1.96 -8.95
C GLU A 28 -0.81 1.11 -9.39
N VAL A 29 -1.10 -0.12 -9.85
CA VAL A 29 -0.09 -1.07 -10.31
C VAL A 29 -0.63 -1.77 -11.53
N LYS A 30 0.14 -1.76 -12.61
CA LYS A 30 -0.35 -2.28 -13.88
C LYS A 30 0.26 -3.63 -14.27
N ASN A 31 1.33 -4.07 -13.59
CA ASN A 31 1.96 -5.33 -13.96
C ASN A 31 2.58 -5.98 -12.73
N SER A 32 2.93 -7.25 -12.89
CA SER A 32 3.45 -8.05 -11.77
C SER A 32 4.80 -7.57 -11.28
N GLU A 33 5.62 -7.08 -12.17
CA GLU A 33 6.94 -6.62 -11.78
C GLU A 33 6.84 -5.42 -10.83
N ASN A 34 5.98 -4.47 -11.17
CA ASN A 34 5.78 -3.32 -10.30
C ASN A 34 5.09 -3.72 -9.00
N ARG A 35 4.16 -4.68 -9.09
CA ARG A 35 3.52 -5.19 -7.88
C ARG A 35 4.54 -5.76 -6.91
N PHE A 36 5.47 -6.56 -7.43
CA PHE A 36 6.52 -7.13 -6.61
C PHE A 36 7.37 -6.04 -5.95
N ARG A 37 7.75 -5.03 -6.72
CA ARG A 37 8.58 -3.96 -6.21
C ARG A 37 7.88 -3.16 -5.12
N ILE A 38 6.60 -2.87 -5.33
CA ILE A 38 5.84 -2.11 -4.36
C ILE A 38 5.67 -2.89 -3.07
N ILE A 39 5.31 -4.15 -3.18
CA ILE A 39 5.13 -4.98 -1.99
C ILE A 39 6.45 -5.08 -1.22
N GLY A 40 7.55 -5.30 -1.93
CA GLY A 40 8.85 -5.34 -1.28
C GLY A 40 9.19 -4.04 -0.57
N ALA A 41 8.89 -2.91 -1.21
CA ALA A 41 9.15 -1.62 -0.61
C ALA A 41 8.30 -1.39 0.64
N LEU A 42 7.02 -1.76 0.57
CA LEU A 42 6.12 -1.59 1.71
C LEU A 42 6.61 -2.39 2.91
N VAL A 43 6.96 -3.64 2.69
CA VAL A 43 7.44 -4.49 3.77
C VAL A 43 8.75 -3.93 4.33
N SER A 44 9.62 -3.43 3.47
CA SER A 44 10.92 -2.93 3.91
C SER A 44 10.81 -1.69 4.79
N VAL A 45 9.73 -0.93 4.66
CA VAL A 45 9.53 0.25 5.50
C VAL A 45 8.55 0.00 6.64
N GLY A 46 8.16 -1.25 6.86
CA GLY A 46 7.35 -1.60 8.02
C GLY A 46 5.85 -1.50 7.81
N ILE A 47 5.40 -1.50 6.58
CA ILE A 47 3.97 -1.51 6.29
C ILE A 47 3.55 -2.96 6.07
N TYR A 48 2.82 -3.50 7.02
CA TYR A 48 2.55 -4.93 7.07
C TYR A 48 1.08 -5.27 6.87
N ARG A 49 0.30 -4.34 6.33
CA ARG A 49 -1.09 -4.61 5.97
C ARG A 49 -1.23 -4.26 4.50
N ILE A 50 -1.37 -5.28 3.66
CA ILE A 50 -1.31 -5.12 2.22
C ILE A 50 -2.47 -5.84 1.56
N GLY A 51 -3.24 -5.12 0.75
CA GLY A 51 -4.32 -5.70 -0.02
C GLY A 51 -3.98 -5.65 -1.50
N ILE A 52 -4.19 -6.74 -2.20
CA ILE A 52 -3.82 -6.84 -3.61
C ILE A 52 -5.08 -6.83 -4.46
N GLY A 53 -5.24 -5.78 -5.26
CA GLY A 53 -6.30 -5.69 -6.25
C GLY A 53 -5.77 -6.05 -7.62
N LYS A 54 -6.64 -6.01 -8.63
CA LYS A 54 -6.22 -6.36 -9.97
C LYS A 54 -5.22 -5.35 -10.52
N ASP A 55 -5.42 -4.08 -10.23
CA ASP A 55 -4.58 -3.03 -10.78
C ASP A 55 -4.18 -2.02 -9.71
N PHE A 56 -4.25 -2.41 -8.45
CA PHE A 56 -3.83 -1.54 -7.36
C PHE A 56 -3.36 -2.39 -6.18
N ILE A 57 -2.62 -1.73 -5.30
CA ILE A 57 -2.24 -2.29 -4.02
C ILE A 57 -2.70 -1.33 -2.94
N HIS A 58 -3.48 -1.85 -2.02
CA HIS A 58 -3.88 -1.12 -0.83
C HIS A 58 -2.85 -1.39 0.26
N CYS A 59 -2.48 -0.35 1.00
CA CYS A 59 -1.62 -0.51 2.17
C CYS A 59 -2.11 0.39 3.27
N ASP A 60 -1.94 -0.04 4.50
CA ASP A 60 -2.32 0.79 5.63
C ASP A 60 -1.50 0.43 6.86
N ILE A 61 -1.55 1.35 7.83
CA ILE A 61 -0.86 1.18 9.11
C ILE A 61 -1.86 1.36 10.26
N ASP A 62 -3.09 0.95 10.03
CA ASP A 62 -4.18 1.10 10.99
C ASP A 62 -3.94 0.20 12.19
N GLU A 63 -3.61 0.79 13.32
CA GLU A 63 -3.28 0.04 14.53
C GLU A 63 -4.50 -0.61 15.18
N ASN A 64 -5.69 -0.23 14.73
CA ASN A 64 -6.91 -0.84 15.24
C ASN A 64 -7.27 -2.13 14.51
N LYS A 65 -6.46 -2.52 13.53
CA LYS A 65 -6.68 -3.72 12.75
C LYS A 65 -5.52 -4.67 12.92
N LYS A 66 -5.78 -5.96 12.70
CA LYS A 66 -4.76 -6.98 12.85
C LYS A 66 -3.60 -6.73 11.88
N PRO A 67 -2.36 -6.70 12.35
CA PRO A 67 -1.21 -6.48 11.48
C PRO A 67 -0.75 -7.78 10.79
N ASN A 68 0.23 -7.63 9.91
CA ASN A 68 0.91 -8.76 9.28
C ASN A 68 -0.02 -9.59 8.41
N LEU A 69 -0.82 -8.91 7.61
CA LEU A 69 -1.78 -9.55 6.71
C LEU A 69 -1.55 -9.11 5.27
N ILE A 70 -1.68 -10.07 4.36
CA ILE A 70 -1.79 -9.80 2.94
C ILE A 70 -3.05 -10.51 2.46
N TRP A 71 -3.91 -9.78 1.76
CA TRP A 71 -5.16 -10.33 1.26
C TRP A 71 -5.37 -9.90 -0.18
N THR A 72 -6.32 -10.54 -0.85
CA THR A 72 -6.68 -10.18 -2.21
C THR A 72 -8.11 -9.67 -2.24
N TYR A 73 -8.37 -8.85 -3.26
CA TYR A 73 -9.71 -8.32 -3.51
C TYR A 73 -10.41 -9.08 -4.64
N TYR A 74 -9.88 -10.20 -5.07
CA TYR A 74 -10.45 -10.98 -6.15
C TYR A 74 -10.30 -12.47 -5.89
#